data_7227e1170ef9ef95aac175f4e4e30b1b
#
_entry.id   7227e1170ef9ef95aac175f4e4e30b1b
#
_cell.length_a   1.000
_cell.length_b   1.000
_cell.length_c   1.000
_cell.angle_alpha   90.00
_cell.angle_beta   90.00
_cell.angle_gamma   90.00
#
_symmetry.space_group_name_H-M   'P 1'
#
loop_
_entity.id
_entity.type
_entity.pdbx_description
1 polymer ?
#
loop_
_entity_poly.entity_id
_entity_poly.type
_entity_poly.pdbx_seq_one_letter_code
_entity_poly.pdbx_strand_id
1 'polypeptide(L)'
;MKSNTLNNKLMSTKALVTISLLTSISIILARVMGLVVPIAGFPALKINFSTIPIMLSGIMFGPIAGFMTGGVADVIGYLINPQGGPFFPGFTLSTALTGMIPGLVYKVIKKRESIKKINFNYVNALFILLTTFGLGYAFFAKGVLSFNNGLSFNGQSIHIALLVVITVAIGTYIILPFYITKAIYKKDYIYSFDKLYFTVSITQIITSLILNTYFLSVLFGKGVLVFIPTRIVSNYIMIPVFTIIFAVLFKTLKLDEY
;
A
#
# COMPACT_ATOMS: atom_id res chain seq x y z
N MET A 1 -4.30 32.61 8.55
CA MET A 1 -2.88 32.84 8.21
C MET A 1 -2.03 31.58 7.96
N LYS A 2 -2.43 30.36 8.40
CA LYS A 2 -1.70 29.08 8.17
C LYS A 2 -1.90 28.41 6.80
N SER A 3 -2.89 28.81 6.00
CA SER A 3 -3.12 28.21 4.67
C SER A 3 -2.14 28.70 3.59
N ASN A 4 -1.67 29.93 3.72
CA ASN A 4 -0.75 30.53 2.73
C ASN A 4 0.67 29.93 2.76
N THR A 5 1.14 29.39 3.90
CA THR A 5 2.48 28.81 4.00
C THR A 5 2.57 27.43 3.35
N LEU A 6 1.49 26.65 3.33
CA LEU A 6 1.45 25.34 2.64
C LEU A 6 1.38 25.50 1.11
N ASN A 7 0.62 26.49 0.61
CA ASN A 7 0.57 26.82 -0.80
C ASN A 7 1.93 27.32 -1.31
N ASN A 8 2.63 28.15 -0.56
CA ASN A 8 3.96 28.64 -0.94
C ASN A 8 5.02 27.54 -1.02
N LYS A 9 4.90 26.47 -0.21
CA LYS A 9 5.85 25.35 -0.23
C LYS A 9 5.62 24.41 -1.44
N LEU A 10 4.37 24.20 -1.86
CA LEU A 10 4.01 23.44 -3.06
C LEU A 10 4.33 24.19 -4.35
N MET A 11 4.28 25.51 -4.32
CA MET A 11 4.54 26.39 -5.47
C MET A 11 6.03 26.70 -5.67
N SER A 12 6.94 26.19 -4.83
CA SER A 12 8.37 26.39 -5.08
C SER A 12 8.82 25.61 -6.30
N THR A 13 9.62 26.22 -7.17
CA THR A 13 10.17 25.58 -8.37
C THR A 13 10.84 24.24 -8.05
N LYS A 14 11.58 24.18 -6.94
CA LYS A 14 12.24 22.95 -6.45
C LYS A 14 11.23 21.85 -6.16
N ALA A 15 10.11 22.17 -5.51
CA ALA A 15 9.07 21.18 -5.22
C ALA A 15 8.40 20.67 -6.51
N LEU A 16 8.04 21.58 -7.42
CA LEU A 16 7.42 21.20 -8.70
C LEU A 16 8.33 20.30 -9.53
N VAL A 17 9.62 20.63 -9.64
CA VAL A 17 10.61 19.80 -10.36
C VAL A 17 10.73 18.42 -9.71
N THR A 18 10.82 18.35 -8.39
CA THR A 18 10.94 17.05 -7.70
C THR A 18 9.67 16.20 -7.85
N ILE A 19 8.48 16.81 -7.75
CA ILE A 19 7.20 16.12 -7.96
C ILE A 19 7.10 15.59 -9.39
N SER A 20 7.51 16.39 -10.39
CA SER A 20 7.53 15.97 -11.79
C SER A 20 8.50 14.82 -12.04
N LEU A 21 9.70 14.85 -11.44
CA LEU A 21 10.66 13.75 -11.50
C LEU A 21 10.10 12.47 -10.86
N LEU A 22 9.50 12.58 -9.67
CA LEU A 22 8.87 11.42 -9.01
C LEU A 22 7.71 10.85 -9.85
N THR A 23 6.93 11.71 -10.51
CA THR A 23 5.87 11.29 -11.43
C THR A 23 6.44 10.52 -12.62
N SER A 24 7.49 11.05 -13.25
CA SER A 24 8.15 10.42 -14.41
C SER A 24 8.77 9.06 -14.02
N ILE A 25 9.48 9.00 -12.89
CA ILE A 25 10.02 7.74 -12.36
C ILE A 25 8.90 6.73 -12.10
N SER A 26 7.77 7.19 -11.54
CA SER A 26 6.61 6.34 -11.29
C SER A 26 6.07 5.73 -12.59
N ILE A 27 5.94 6.52 -13.66
CA ILE A 27 5.48 6.05 -14.97
C ILE A 27 6.44 4.97 -15.51
N ILE A 28 7.74 5.24 -15.47
CA ILE A 28 8.76 4.28 -15.93
C ILE A 28 8.67 2.98 -15.14
N LEU A 29 8.67 3.06 -13.82
CA LEU A 29 8.57 1.87 -12.95
C LEU A 29 7.28 1.08 -13.18
N ALA A 30 6.16 1.77 -13.45
CA ALA A 30 4.88 1.12 -13.73
C ALA A 30 4.87 0.37 -15.06
N ARG A 31 5.46 0.96 -16.10
CA ARG A 31 5.28 0.50 -17.49
C ARG A 31 6.43 -0.34 -18.01
N VAL A 32 7.63 -0.14 -17.47
CA VAL A 32 8.84 -0.89 -17.87
C VAL A 32 9.10 -2.04 -16.91
N MET A 33 8.95 -1.81 -15.60
CA MET A 33 9.27 -2.81 -14.56
C MET A 33 8.03 -3.46 -13.92
N GLY A 34 6.83 -2.99 -14.26
CA GLY A 34 5.59 -3.55 -13.75
C GLY A 34 5.31 -4.94 -14.34
N LEU A 35 5.13 -5.94 -13.48
CA LEU A 35 4.71 -7.29 -13.87
C LEU A 35 3.23 -7.48 -13.55
N VAL A 36 2.46 -7.87 -14.55
CA VAL A 36 1.06 -8.26 -14.38
C VAL A 36 0.97 -9.77 -14.59
N VAL A 37 0.64 -10.50 -13.54
CA VAL A 37 0.46 -11.95 -13.59
C VAL A 37 -1.03 -12.23 -13.71
N PRO A 38 -1.50 -12.82 -14.83
CA PRO A 38 -2.88 -13.25 -14.97
C PRO A 38 -3.13 -14.46 -14.07
N ILE A 39 -4.23 -14.41 -13.31
CA ILE A 39 -4.73 -15.55 -12.52
C ILE A 39 -6.15 -15.83 -12.96
N ALA A 40 -6.43 -17.06 -13.36
CA ALA A 40 -7.71 -17.47 -13.95
C ALA A 40 -8.15 -16.59 -15.15
N GLY A 41 -7.19 -16.11 -15.96
CA GLY A 41 -7.46 -15.26 -17.13
C GLY A 41 -7.65 -13.76 -16.81
N PHE A 42 -7.55 -13.35 -15.56
CA PHE A 42 -7.69 -11.95 -15.14
C PHE A 42 -6.36 -11.37 -14.67
N PRO A 43 -6.05 -10.07 -14.90
CA PRO A 43 -4.85 -9.40 -14.40
C PRO A 43 -4.95 -9.16 -12.88
N ALA A 44 -4.93 -10.25 -12.11
CA ALA A 44 -5.24 -10.23 -10.70
C ALA A 44 -4.06 -9.84 -9.80
N LEU A 45 -2.82 -10.27 -10.15
CA LEU A 45 -1.63 -9.93 -9.39
C LEU A 45 -0.80 -8.90 -10.18
N LYS A 46 -0.58 -7.73 -9.58
CA LYS A 46 0.29 -6.70 -10.15
C LYS A 46 1.42 -6.39 -9.19
N ILE A 47 2.64 -6.71 -9.62
CA ILE A 47 3.88 -6.36 -8.92
C ILE A 47 4.40 -5.08 -9.54
N ASN A 48 4.45 -3.99 -8.78
CA ASN A 48 4.75 -2.69 -9.33
C ASN A 48 5.42 -1.78 -8.29
N PHE A 49 6.60 -1.29 -8.62
CA PHE A 49 7.38 -0.41 -7.77
C PHE A 49 7.03 1.08 -7.92
N SER A 50 6.12 1.44 -8.84
CA SER A 50 5.68 2.83 -9.03
C SER A 50 5.01 3.44 -7.79
N THR A 51 4.50 2.59 -6.91
CA THR A 51 3.93 2.97 -5.61
C THR A 51 4.93 3.77 -4.77
N ILE A 52 6.23 3.45 -4.85
CA ILE A 52 7.28 4.09 -4.04
C ILE A 52 7.39 5.58 -4.33
N PRO A 53 7.67 6.05 -5.56
CA PRO A 53 7.76 7.49 -5.84
C PRO A 53 6.43 8.22 -5.62
N ILE A 54 5.28 7.57 -5.86
CA ILE A 54 3.96 8.16 -5.59
C ILE A 54 3.77 8.43 -4.09
N MET A 55 4.03 7.44 -3.24
CA MET A 55 3.95 7.58 -1.79
C MET A 55 4.97 8.58 -1.26
N LEU A 56 6.21 8.57 -1.79
CA LEU A 56 7.27 9.50 -1.42
C LEU A 56 6.85 10.94 -1.69
N SER A 57 6.24 11.23 -2.85
CA SER A 57 5.68 12.54 -3.16
C SER A 57 4.66 12.99 -2.10
N GLY A 58 3.77 12.10 -1.66
CA GLY A 58 2.80 12.39 -0.60
C GLY A 58 3.45 12.66 0.75
N ILE A 59 4.44 11.89 1.15
CA ILE A 59 5.15 12.03 2.44
C ILE A 59 5.95 13.34 2.50
N MET A 60 6.63 13.69 1.41
CA MET A 60 7.50 14.86 1.33
C MET A 60 6.74 16.16 1.12
N PHE A 61 5.83 16.20 0.16
CA PHE A 61 5.17 17.43 -0.30
C PHE A 61 3.70 17.51 0.16
N GLY A 62 3.18 16.47 0.80
CA GLY A 62 1.84 16.46 1.36
C GLY A 62 0.79 15.76 0.49
N PRO A 63 -0.44 15.62 1.01
CA PRO A 63 -1.47 14.77 0.41
C PRO A 63 -1.89 15.19 -0.98
N ILE A 64 -1.94 16.50 -1.27
CA ILE A 64 -2.36 17.01 -2.59
C ILE A 64 -1.30 16.66 -3.65
N ALA A 65 0.00 16.86 -3.32
CA ALA A 65 1.10 16.49 -4.23
C ALA A 65 1.09 14.99 -4.53
N GLY A 66 0.93 14.14 -3.50
CA GLY A 66 0.82 12.69 -3.69
C GLY A 66 -0.37 12.28 -4.54
N PHE A 67 -1.54 12.91 -4.33
CA PHE A 67 -2.73 12.68 -5.14
C PHE A 67 -2.50 13.01 -6.61
N MET A 68 -1.93 14.18 -6.89
CA MET A 68 -1.62 14.60 -8.26
C MET A 68 -0.58 13.70 -8.91
N THR A 69 0.51 13.36 -8.19
CA THR A 69 1.53 12.43 -8.68
C THR A 69 0.92 11.11 -9.10
N GLY A 70 0.09 10.49 -8.24
CA GLY A 70 -0.55 9.22 -8.52
C GLY A 70 -1.54 9.28 -9.67
N GLY A 71 -2.41 10.30 -9.70
CA GLY A 71 -3.40 10.49 -10.75
C GLY A 71 -2.76 10.74 -12.12
N VAL A 72 -1.81 11.66 -12.20
CA VAL A 72 -1.08 11.99 -13.44
C VAL A 72 -0.26 10.79 -13.92
N ALA A 73 0.45 10.11 -13.01
CA ALA A 73 1.24 8.93 -13.36
C ALA A 73 0.39 7.80 -13.95
N ASP A 74 -0.80 7.57 -13.42
CA ASP A 74 -1.68 6.51 -13.92
C ASP A 74 -2.27 6.87 -15.30
N VAL A 75 -2.80 8.10 -15.46
CA VAL A 75 -3.40 8.55 -16.73
C VAL A 75 -2.35 8.57 -17.85
N ILE A 76 -1.22 9.25 -17.63
CA ILE A 76 -0.15 9.33 -18.63
C ILE A 76 0.44 7.94 -18.89
N GLY A 77 0.66 7.17 -17.83
CA GLY A 77 1.14 5.79 -17.97
C GLY A 77 0.19 4.93 -18.81
N TYR A 78 -1.12 5.03 -18.61
CA TYR A 78 -2.11 4.33 -19.44
C TYR A 78 -2.04 4.73 -20.91
N LEU A 79 -1.93 6.03 -21.20
CA LEU A 79 -1.81 6.53 -22.57
C LEU A 79 -0.54 6.03 -23.28
N ILE A 80 0.56 5.85 -22.55
CA ILE A 80 1.82 5.32 -23.10
C ILE A 80 1.74 3.82 -23.36
N ASN A 81 1.26 3.05 -22.38
CA ASN A 81 1.19 1.59 -22.47
C ASN A 81 0.05 1.06 -21.58
N PRO A 82 -1.13 0.78 -22.16
CA PRO A 82 -2.23 0.18 -21.42
C PRO A 82 -1.87 -1.26 -21.01
N GLN A 83 -1.73 -1.50 -19.71
CA GLN A 83 -1.44 -2.81 -19.14
C GLN A 83 -2.69 -3.39 -18.46
N GLY A 84 -3.16 -4.53 -18.94
CA GLY A 84 -4.15 -5.33 -18.21
C GLY A 84 -5.62 -4.96 -18.41
N GLY A 85 -5.98 -4.23 -19.48
CA GLY A 85 -7.38 -4.01 -19.83
C GLY A 85 -7.75 -2.58 -20.23
N PRO A 86 -9.03 -2.28 -20.40
CA PRO A 86 -9.51 -0.95 -20.77
C PRO A 86 -9.26 0.06 -19.63
N PHE A 87 -9.22 1.33 -19.98
CA PHE A 87 -9.13 2.40 -18.99
C PHE A 87 -10.33 2.38 -18.05
N PHE A 88 -10.04 2.38 -16.75
CA PHE A 88 -11.07 2.44 -15.73
C PHE A 88 -10.70 3.52 -14.70
N PRO A 89 -11.50 4.61 -14.59
CA PRO A 89 -11.18 5.76 -13.73
C PRO A 89 -10.99 5.41 -12.24
N GLY A 90 -11.61 4.31 -11.79
CA GLY A 90 -11.43 3.81 -10.44
C GLY A 90 -10.00 3.45 -10.10
N PHE A 91 -9.22 2.89 -11.04
CA PHE A 91 -7.81 2.60 -10.81
C PHE A 91 -6.97 3.88 -10.72
N THR A 92 -7.30 4.89 -11.51
CA THR A 92 -6.66 6.21 -11.41
C THR A 92 -6.93 6.83 -10.04
N LEU A 93 -8.17 6.75 -9.54
CA LEU A 93 -8.51 7.20 -8.20
C LEU A 93 -7.74 6.43 -7.13
N SER A 94 -7.65 5.11 -7.26
CA SER A 94 -6.88 4.26 -6.34
C SER A 94 -5.40 4.65 -6.32
N THR A 95 -4.80 4.89 -7.50
CA THR A 95 -3.39 5.29 -7.63
C THR A 95 -3.15 6.70 -7.07
N ALA A 96 -4.09 7.62 -7.27
CA ALA A 96 -4.06 8.96 -6.66
C ALA A 96 -4.14 8.88 -5.13
N LEU A 97 -5.02 8.04 -4.59
CA LEU A 97 -5.13 7.80 -3.14
C LEU A 97 -3.89 7.11 -2.57
N THR A 98 -3.19 6.30 -3.34
CA THR A 98 -1.90 5.71 -2.93
C THR A 98 -0.85 6.78 -2.59
N GLY A 99 -0.89 7.93 -3.23
CA GLY A 99 -0.04 9.08 -2.87
C GLY A 99 -0.64 9.95 -1.77
N MET A 100 -1.96 10.12 -1.75
CA MET A 100 -2.64 11.00 -0.80
C MET A 100 -2.61 10.48 0.64
N ILE A 101 -2.88 9.18 0.84
CA ILE A 101 -2.99 8.56 2.17
C ILE A 101 -1.68 8.72 2.97
N PRO A 102 -0.48 8.39 2.44
CA PRO A 102 0.78 8.62 3.15
C PRO A 102 0.98 10.09 3.53
N GLY A 103 0.63 10.99 2.64
CA GLY A 103 0.69 12.43 2.91
C GLY A 103 -0.22 12.85 4.06
N LEU A 104 -1.43 12.30 4.16
CA LEU A 104 -2.35 12.53 5.27
C LEU A 104 -1.81 11.97 6.59
N VAL A 105 -1.33 10.72 6.58
CA VAL A 105 -0.76 10.06 7.76
C VAL A 105 0.42 10.87 8.30
N TYR A 106 1.36 11.25 7.45
CA TYR A 106 2.52 12.04 7.87
C TYR A 106 2.16 13.48 8.27
N LYS A 107 1.14 14.09 7.68
CA LYS A 107 0.60 15.38 8.13
C LYS A 107 0.09 15.31 9.57
N VAL A 108 -0.59 14.22 9.92
CA VAL A 108 -1.10 13.99 11.29
C VAL A 108 0.05 13.71 12.25
N ILE A 109 1.00 12.84 11.89
CA ILE A 109 2.17 12.49 12.71
C ILE A 109 3.01 13.76 13.00
N LYS A 110 3.30 14.57 11.97
CA LYS A 110 4.09 15.79 12.11
C LYS A 110 3.42 16.86 12.99
N LYS A 111 2.07 16.91 13.00
CA LYS A 111 1.31 17.95 13.72
C LYS A 111 1.21 17.72 15.22
N ARG A 112 1.29 16.47 15.70
CA ARG A 112 1.02 16.10 17.09
C ARG A 112 2.22 15.39 17.71
N GLU A 113 2.90 16.04 18.65
CA GLU A 113 4.04 15.47 19.40
C GLU A 113 3.67 14.16 20.13
N SER A 114 2.46 14.09 20.68
CA SER A 114 1.97 12.86 21.33
C SER A 114 1.96 11.66 20.38
N ILE A 115 1.62 11.88 19.11
CA ILE A 115 1.57 10.81 18.10
C ILE A 115 2.97 10.36 17.69
N LYS A 116 3.96 11.27 17.68
CA LYS A 116 5.35 10.94 17.37
C LYS A 116 5.94 9.91 18.34
N LYS A 117 5.50 9.93 19.61
CA LYS A 117 5.96 9.01 20.67
C LYS A 117 5.26 7.66 20.69
N ILE A 118 4.16 7.50 19.96
CA ILE A 118 3.44 6.22 19.88
C ILE A 118 4.25 5.21 19.08
N ASN A 119 4.32 3.98 19.61
CA ASN A 119 4.85 2.85 18.87
C ASN A 119 3.78 2.31 17.92
N PHE A 120 3.93 2.61 16.64
CA PHE A 120 2.97 2.21 15.62
C PHE A 120 2.96 0.71 15.32
N ASN A 121 3.94 -0.06 15.81
CA ASN A 121 3.92 -1.52 15.64
C ASN A 121 2.67 -2.14 16.28
N TYR A 122 2.26 -1.68 17.47
CA TYR A 122 1.04 -2.16 18.12
C TYR A 122 -0.22 -1.79 17.35
N VAL A 123 -0.28 -0.55 16.82
CA VAL A 123 -1.40 -0.08 16.00
C VAL A 123 -1.48 -0.89 14.71
N ASN A 124 -0.34 -1.14 14.07
CA ASN A 124 -0.27 -1.94 12.86
C ASN A 124 -0.66 -3.41 13.10
N ALA A 125 -0.17 -4.02 14.19
CA ALA A 125 -0.53 -5.39 14.56
C ALA A 125 -2.04 -5.52 14.80
N LEU A 126 -2.65 -4.59 15.53
CA LEU A 126 -4.10 -4.55 15.76
C LEU A 126 -4.86 -4.40 14.43
N PHE A 127 -4.41 -3.49 13.56
CA PHE A 127 -5.04 -3.24 12.28
C PHE A 127 -5.01 -4.48 11.36
N ILE A 128 -3.88 -5.20 11.33
CA ILE A 128 -3.72 -6.43 10.55
C ILE A 128 -4.58 -7.56 11.13
N LEU A 129 -4.60 -7.72 12.45
CA LEU A 129 -5.45 -8.71 13.09
C LEU A 129 -6.92 -8.46 12.79
N LEU A 130 -7.39 -7.20 12.88
CA LEU A 130 -8.77 -6.84 12.55
C LEU A 130 -9.10 -7.11 11.06
N THR A 131 -8.19 -6.76 10.15
CA THR A 131 -8.41 -7.02 8.71
C THR A 131 -8.39 -8.52 8.40
N THR A 132 -7.49 -9.28 8.98
CA THR A 132 -7.41 -10.75 8.79
C THR A 132 -8.65 -11.43 9.34
N PHE A 133 -9.07 -11.06 10.56
CA PHE A 133 -10.28 -11.60 11.18
C PHE A 133 -11.55 -11.23 10.39
N GLY A 134 -11.67 -9.96 9.97
CA GLY A 134 -12.78 -9.48 9.16
C GLY A 134 -12.90 -10.20 7.81
N LEU A 135 -11.77 -10.47 7.13
CA LEU A 135 -11.75 -11.24 5.90
C LEU A 135 -12.10 -12.73 6.16
N GLY A 136 -11.56 -13.32 7.21
CA GLY A 136 -11.90 -14.69 7.60
C GLY A 136 -13.39 -14.86 7.88
N TYR A 137 -13.98 -13.92 8.63
CA TYR A 137 -15.42 -13.88 8.87
C TYR A 137 -16.23 -13.70 7.59
N ALA A 138 -15.81 -12.81 6.69
CA ALA A 138 -16.48 -12.59 5.41
C ALA A 138 -16.47 -13.85 4.52
N PHE A 139 -15.36 -14.58 4.46
CA PHE A 139 -15.26 -15.85 3.75
C PHE A 139 -16.16 -16.94 4.37
N PHE A 140 -16.21 -17.00 5.70
CA PHE A 140 -17.07 -17.93 6.41
C PHE A 140 -18.55 -17.60 6.20
N ALA A 141 -18.96 -16.35 6.35
CA ALA A 141 -20.34 -15.91 6.18
C ALA A 141 -20.88 -16.12 4.75
N LYS A 142 -19.99 -16.13 3.75
CA LYS A 142 -20.34 -16.40 2.34
C LYS A 142 -20.24 -17.88 1.96
N GLY A 143 -19.95 -18.78 2.92
CA GLY A 143 -19.81 -20.21 2.66
C GLY A 143 -18.59 -20.60 1.81
N VAL A 144 -17.67 -19.64 1.56
CA VAL A 144 -16.42 -19.90 0.83
C VAL A 144 -15.44 -20.68 1.73
N LEU A 145 -15.45 -20.38 3.02
CA LEU A 145 -14.74 -21.11 4.05
C LEU A 145 -15.74 -21.93 4.87
N SER A 146 -15.55 -23.23 4.98
CA SER A 146 -16.42 -24.10 5.75
C SER A 146 -15.63 -25.10 6.60
N PHE A 147 -16.25 -25.58 7.70
CA PHE A 147 -15.63 -26.51 8.63
C PHE A 147 -16.26 -27.91 8.61
N ASN A 148 -17.10 -28.22 7.61
CA ASN A 148 -17.71 -29.53 7.47
C ASN A 148 -16.66 -30.55 7.01
N ASN A 149 -16.27 -31.49 7.85
CA ASN A 149 -15.22 -32.49 7.61
C ASN A 149 -13.79 -31.93 7.48
N GLY A 150 -13.46 -30.84 8.18
CA GLY A 150 -12.19 -30.13 8.13
C GLY A 150 -12.32 -28.76 7.47
N LEU A 151 -11.24 -27.99 7.52
CA LEU A 151 -11.22 -26.65 6.91
C LEU A 151 -11.21 -26.77 5.39
N SER A 152 -12.24 -26.27 4.73
CA SER A 152 -12.35 -26.27 3.27
C SER A 152 -12.54 -24.86 2.71
N PHE A 153 -11.96 -24.60 1.54
CA PHE A 153 -12.09 -23.36 0.79
C PHE A 153 -12.75 -23.66 -0.55
N ASN A 154 -13.89 -23.04 -0.79
CA ASN A 154 -14.70 -23.25 -2.00
C ASN A 154 -15.00 -24.75 -2.28
N GLY A 155 -15.28 -25.53 -1.22
CA GLY A 155 -15.58 -26.95 -1.30
C GLY A 155 -14.36 -27.88 -1.42
N GLN A 156 -13.15 -27.34 -1.49
CA GLN A 156 -11.91 -28.13 -1.50
C GLN A 156 -11.24 -28.10 -0.14
N SER A 157 -10.81 -29.27 0.37
CA SER A 157 -10.09 -29.36 1.65
C SER A 157 -8.76 -28.60 1.58
N ILE A 158 -8.52 -27.73 2.56
CA ILE A 158 -7.27 -27.00 2.66
C ILE A 158 -6.21 -27.94 3.26
N HIS A 159 -5.14 -28.17 2.52
CA HIS A 159 -4.01 -28.94 3.02
C HIS A 159 -3.37 -28.24 4.24
N ILE A 160 -3.03 -28.99 5.27
CA ILE A 160 -2.47 -28.46 6.52
C ILE A 160 -1.22 -27.61 6.29
N ALA A 161 -0.40 -27.97 5.29
CA ALA A 161 0.78 -27.20 4.91
C ALA A 161 0.44 -25.77 4.48
N LEU A 162 -0.69 -25.54 3.79
CA LEU A 162 -1.13 -24.19 3.39
C LEU A 162 -1.52 -23.35 4.61
N LEU A 163 -2.19 -23.97 5.59
CA LEU A 163 -2.53 -23.29 6.85
C LEU A 163 -1.28 -22.89 7.62
N VAL A 164 -0.27 -23.76 7.69
CA VAL A 164 1.01 -23.45 8.31
C VAL A 164 1.70 -22.28 7.59
N VAL A 165 1.75 -22.29 6.27
CA VAL A 165 2.34 -21.19 5.48
C VAL A 165 1.60 -19.87 5.74
N ILE A 166 0.27 -19.86 5.76
CA ILE A 166 -0.51 -18.65 6.05
C ILE A 166 -0.24 -18.14 7.47
N THR A 167 -0.23 -19.03 8.46
CA THR A 167 0.02 -18.67 9.86
C THR A 167 1.43 -18.10 10.04
N VAL A 168 2.44 -18.74 9.44
CA VAL A 168 3.83 -18.24 9.45
C VAL A 168 3.93 -16.88 8.76
N ALA A 169 3.26 -16.68 7.62
CA ALA A 169 3.24 -15.41 6.91
C ALA A 169 2.64 -14.29 7.78
N ILE A 170 1.48 -14.54 8.41
CA ILE A 170 0.84 -13.57 9.32
C ILE A 170 1.75 -13.28 10.51
N GLY A 171 2.33 -14.31 11.14
CA GLY A 171 3.25 -14.17 12.27
C GLY A 171 4.48 -13.34 11.89
N THR A 172 5.10 -13.64 10.77
CA THR A 172 6.25 -12.87 10.24
C THR A 172 5.87 -11.43 9.98
N TYR A 173 4.71 -11.19 9.39
CA TYR A 173 4.21 -9.85 9.09
C TYR A 173 3.99 -8.99 10.34
N ILE A 174 3.58 -9.59 11.45
CA ILE A 174 3.40 -8.91 12.73
C ILE A 174 4.75 -8.73 13.45
N ILE A 175 5.60 -9.76 13.48
CA ILE A 175 6.83 -9.80 14.28
C ILE A 175 7.95 -8.97 13.64
N LEU A 176 8.08 -9.03 12.30
CA LEU A 176 9.16 -8.37 11.56
C LEU A 176 9.32 -6.88 11.88
N PRO A 177 8.24 -6.04 11.90
CA PRO A 177 8.39 -4.63 12.22
C PRO A 177 8.85 -4.39 13.66
N PHE A 178 8.47 -5.23 14.64
CA PHE A 178 8.97 -5.11 16.01
C PHE A 178 10.47 -5.37 16.08
N TYR A 179 10.94 -6.43 15.40
CA TYR A 179 12.35 -6.78 15.37
C TYR A 179 13.21 -5.70 14.71
N ILE A 180 12.80 -5.23 13.52
CA ILE A 180 13.55 -4.22 12.78
C ILE A 180 13.54 -2.88 13.51
N THR A 181 12.40 -2.46 14.08
CA THR A 181 12.33 -1.20 14.84
C THR A 181 13.28 -1.23 16.05
N LYS A 182 13.36 -2.36 16.76
CA LYS A 182 14.27 -2.51 17.90
C LYS A 182 15.74 -2.51 17.50
N ALA A 183 16.07 -3.10 16.35
CA ALA A 183 17.45 -3.27 15.89
C ALA A 183 18.04 -2.03 15.22
N ILE A 184 17.23 -1.22 14.52
CA ILE A 184 17.76 -0.22 13.57
C ILE A 184 17.41 1.22 13.95
N TYR A 185 16.32 1.49 14.68
CA TYR A 185 15.79 2.86 14.81
C TYR A 185 15.69 3.40 16.25
N LYS A 186 16.07 4.68 16.43
CA LYS A 186 15.80 5.45 17.66
C LYS A 186 14.29 5.73 17.77
N LYS A 187 13.75 5.63 18.99
CA LYS A 187 12.32 5.61 19.34
C LYS A 187 11.51 6.86 18.92
N ASP A 188 12.15 8.00 18.72
CA ASP A 188 11.46 9.30 18.52
C ASP A 188 11.60 9.86 17.10
N TYR A 189 12.04 9.03 16.16
CA TYR A 189 12.27 9.46 14.79
C TYR A 189 10.96 9.51 13.98
N ILE A 190 10.73 10.62 13.24
CA ILE A 190 9.49 10.82 12.47
C ILE A 190 9.33 9.77 11.37
N TYR A 191 10.43 9.38 10.74
CA TYR A 191 10.46 8.37 9.67
C TYR A 191 10.94 7.00 10.20
N SER A 192 10.62 6.68 11.46
CA SER A 192 10.93 5.38 12.04
C SER A 192 10.22 4.24 11.29
N PHE A 193 10.80 3.05 11.35
CA PHE A 193 10.33 1.90 10.59
C PHE A 193 8.88 1.54 10.91
N ASP A 194 8.45 1.65 12.16
CA ASP A 194 7.09 1.38 12.62
C ASP A 194 6.05 2.32 11.97
N LYS A 195 6.39 3.62 11.85
CA LYS A 195 5.52 4.62 11.20
C LYS A 195 5.46 4.43 9.69
N LEU A 196 6.60 4.13 9.06
CA LEU A 196 6.67 3.77 7.65
C LEU A 196 5.86 2.50 7.36
N TYR A 197 6.06 1.46 8.18
CA TYR A 197 5.35 0.19 8.01
C TYR A 197 3.84 0.36 8.14
N PHE A 198 3.37 1.08 9.16
CA PHE A 198 1.96 1.42 9.32
C PHE A 198 1.41 2.21 8.12
N THR A 199 2.16 3.22 7.66
CA THR A 199 1.73 4.07 6.53
C THR A 199 1.59 3.26 5.25
N VAL A 200 2.55 2.38 4.96
CA VAL A 200 2.50 1.50 3.80
C VAL A 200 1.35 0.50 3.94
N SER A 201 1.19 -0.11 5.13
CA SER A 201 0.12 -1.09 5.39
C SER A 201 -1.27 -0.49 5.16
N ILE A 202 -1.59 0.63 5.80
CA ILE A 202 -2.90 1.27 5.67
C ILE A 202 -3.17 1.71 4.22
N THR A 203 -2.15 2.22 3.53
CA THR A 203 -2.28 2.62 2.13
C THR A 203 -2.58 1.41 1.25
N GLN A 204 -1.81 0.35 1.36
CA GLN A 204 -1.99 -0.85 0.53
C GLN A 204 -3.30 -1.59 0.83
N ILE A 205 -3.73 -1.64 2.08
CA ILE A 205 -5.01 -2.24 2.42
C ILE A 205 -6.17 -1.44 1.82
N ILE A 206 -6.16 -0.12 1.93
CA ILE A 206 -7.23 0.70 1.36
C ILE A 206 -7.19 0.65 -0.18
N THR A 207 -6.04 0.89 -0.80
CA THR A 207 -5.97 1.07 -2.26
C THR A 207 -5.89 -0.27 -3.01
N SER A 208 -5.07 -1.21 -2.56
CA SER A 208 -4.88 -2.49 -3.25
C SER A 208 -5.95 -3.52 -2.85
N LEU A 209 -6.16 -3.75 -1.54
CA LEU A 209 -7.05 -4.81 -1.08
C LEU A 209 -8.52 -4.41 -1.19
N ILE A 210 -8.92 -3.19 -0.85
CA ILE A 210 -10.33 -2.76 -0.88
C ILE A 210 -10.67 -2.19 -2.25
N LEU A 211 -10.10 -1.05 -2.63
CA LEU A 211 -10.52 -0.32 -3.83
C LEU A 211 -10.23 -1.09 -5.11
N ASN A 212 -9.00 -1.55 -5.32
CA ASN A 212 -8.65 -2.25 -6.55
C ASN A 212 -9.38 -3.59 -6.68
N THR A 213 -9.66 -4.29 -5.57
CA THR A 213 -10.46 -5.52 -5.61
C THR A 213 -11.90 -5.23 -6.00
N TYR A 214 -12.49 -4.19 -5.45
CA TYR A 214 -13.83 -3.73 -5.83
C TYR A 214 -13.88 -3.32 -7.31
N PHE A 215 -12.94 -2.51 -7.76
CA PHE A 215 -12.90 -2.06 -9.16
C PHE A 215 -12.66 -3.20 -10.16
N LEU A 216 -11.85 -4.19 -9.81
CA LEU A 216 -11.71 -5.40 -10.63
C LEU A 216 -13.03 -6.19 -10.69
N SER A 217 -13.73 -6.31 -9.56
CA SER A 217 -15.03 -6.96 -9.50
C SER A 217 -16.05 -6.28 -10.44
N VAL A 218 -16.10 -4.94 -10.42
CA VAL A 218 -16.98 -4.15 -11.29
C VAL A 218 -16.55 -4.29 -12.76
N LEU A 219 -15.25 -4.17 -13.05
CA LEU A 219 -14.73 -4.19 -14.43
C LEU A 219 -14.94 -5.53 -15.12
N PHE A 220 -14.74 -6.63 -14.40
CA PHE A 220 -14.82 -7.98 -14.96
C PHE A 220 -16.16 -8.71 -14.66
N GLY A 221 -17.08 -8.09 -13.94
CA GLY A 221 -18.37 -8.67 -13.58
C GLY A 221 -18.26 -9.92 -12.70
N LYS A 222 -17.16 -10.08 -11.93
CA LYS A 222 -16.92 -11.21 -11.05
C LYS A 222 -17.07 -10.81 -9.58
N GLY A 223 -17.42 -11.78 -8.74
CA GLY A 223 -17.52 -11.53 -7.30
C GLY A 223 -16.19 -11.03 -6.70
N VAL A 224 -16.27 -10.10 -5.76
CA VAL A 224 -15.12 -9.52 -5.04
C VAL A 224 -14.21 -10.62 -4.45
N LEU A 225 -14.81 -11.69 -3.94
CA LEU A 225 -14.11 -12.81 -3.29
C LEU A 225 -13.13 -13.55 -4.22
N VAL A 226 -13.31 -13.49 -5.54
CA VAL A 226 -12.40 -14.11 -6.52
C VAL A 226 -11.03 -13.44 -6.50
N PHE A 227 -10.97 -12.13 -6.28
CA PHE A 227 -9.73 -11.35 -6.33
C PHE A 227 -9.05 -11.18 -4.99
N ILE A 228 -9.74 -11.36 -3.86
CA ILE A 228 -9.18 -11.15 -2.51
C ILE A 228 -7.96 -12.02 -2.22
N PRO A 229 -7.93 -13.36 -2.49
CA PRO A 229 -6.79 -14.20 -2.14
C PRO A 229 -5.48 -13.73 -2.78
N THR A 230 -5.54 -13.36 -4.06
CA THR A 230 -4.36 -12.86 -4.79
C THR A 230 -3.87 -11.52 -4.26
N ARG A 231 -4.77 -10.65 -3.83
CA ARG A 231 -4.44 -9.37 -3.21
C ARG A 231 -3.85 -9.51 -1.83
N ILE A 232 -4.33 -10.47 -1.04
CA ILE A 232 -3.74 -10.79 0.26
C ILE A 232 -2.28 -11.20 0.06
N VAL A 233 -2.01 -12.19 -0.79
CA VAL A 233 -0.64 -12.67 -1.07
C VAL A 233 0.26 -11.54 -1.56
N SER A 234 -0.22 -10.75 -2.52
CA SER A 234 0.52 -9.60 -3.04
C SER A 234 0.88 -8.59 -1.94
N ASN A 235 -0.08 -8.22 -1.11
CA ASN A 235 0.13 -7.22 -0.05
C ASN A 235 1.07 -7.74 1.04
N TYR A 236 0.97 -9.02 1.44
CA TYR A 236 1.88 -9.62 2.41
C TYR A 236 3.35 -9.57 1.97
N ILE A 237 3.61 -9.65 0.65
CA ILE A 237 4.96 -9.55 0.09
C ILE A 237 5.36 -8.08 -0.09
N MET A 238 4.48 -7.28 -0.69
CA MET A 238 4.82 -5.92 -1.12
C MET A 238 4.95 -4.93 0.03
N ILE A 239 4.17 -5.06 1.11
CA ILE A 239 4.23 -4.12 2.22
C ILE A 239 5.59 -4.14 2.91
N PRO A 240 6.16 -5.29 3.32
CA PRO A 240 7.52 -5.35 3.87
C PRO A 240 8.57 -4.82 2.88
N VAL A 241 8.48 -5.21 1.61
CA VAL A 241 9.42 -4.76 0.56
C VAL A 241 9.41 -3.25 0.41
N PHE A 242 8.25 -2.64 0.25
CA PHE A 242 8.14 -1.19 0.13
C PHE A 242 8.64 -0.47 1.37
N THR A 243 8.33 -1.01 2.57
CA THR A 243 8.78 -0.39 3.81
C THR A 243 10.30 -0.42 3.95
N ILE A 244 10.94 -1.54 3.60
CA ILE A 244 12.40 -1.65 3.62
C ILE A 244 13.02 -0.65 2.63
N ILE A 245 12.47 -0.55 1.41
CA ILE A 245 12.94 0.42 0.42
C ILE A 245 12.80 1.86 0.94
N PHE A 246 11.65 2.20 1.55
CA PHE A 246 11.46 3.51 2.16
C PHE A 246 12.46 3.77 3.30
N ALA A 247 12.66 2.78 4.16
CA ALA A 247 13.62 2.90 5.26
C ALA A 247 15.04 3.18 4.77
N VAL A 248 15.47 2.50 3.70
CA VAL A 248 16.77 2.73 3.05
C VAL A 248 16.81 4.11 2.40
N LEU A 249 15.77 4.50 1.64
CA LEU A 249 15.70 5.80 0.97
C LEU A 249 15.75 6.96 1.97
N PHE A 250 14.96 6.93 3.04
CA PHE A 250 14.97 8.00 4.05
C PHE A 250 16.32 8.10 4.77
N LYS A 251 16.96 6.97 5.06
CA LYS A 251 18.29 6.95 5.68
C LYS A 251 19.38 7.49 4.74
N THR A 252 19.34 7.10 3.46
CA THR A 252 20.37 7.47 2.47
C THR A 252 20.25 8.92 2.02
N LEU A 253 19.02 9.39 1.79
CA LEU A 253 18.75 10.74 1.28
C LEU A 253 18.69 11.79 2.40
N LYS A 254 18.88 11.40 3.67
CA LYS A 254 18.80 12.32 4.85
C LYS A 254 17.57 13.23 4.80
N LEU A 255 16.42 12.66 4.42
CA LEU A 255 15.17 13.41 4.21
C LEU A 255 14.58 14.00 5.50
N ASP A 256 15.19 13.76 6.62
CA ASP A 256 14.89 14.28 7.96
C ASP A 256 15.33 15.73 8.13
N GLU A 257 16.25 16.21 7.30
CA GLU A 257 16.76 17.58 7.36
C GLU A 257 15.92 18.57 6.52
N TYR A 258 14.86 18.07 5.85
CA TYR A 258 13.90 18.85 5.07
C TYR A 258 12.51 18.84 5.77
#